data_383c68dda408fa0d99baf2591b3c4278
#
_entry.id   383c68dda408fa0d99baf2591b3c4278
#
_cell.length_a   1.000
_cell.length_b   1.000
_cell.length_c   1.000
_cell.angle_alpha   90.00
_cell.angle_beta   90.00
_cell.angle_gamma   90.00
#
_symmetry.space_group_name_H-M   'P 1'
#
loop_
_entity.id
_entity.type
_entity.pdbx_description
1 polymer ?
#
loop_
_entity_poly.entity_id
_entity_poly.type
_entity_poly.pdbx_seq_one_letter_code
_entity_poly.pdbx_strand_id
1 'polypeptide(L)'
;NPKPYLSFPLRTPTGYSANDASVGDMDGDGIYEIVIHLTGRAKDNSQKGETDPPVFQCYKLDGTFLWEINLGKNIREGAHYTQFMVYDLDGDGKAEIAMKTADGSIDGKGIVIGDSTKNFRNEQGYILSGPEYLTVFDGQTGAALSTVLYDPPRYPDNLFPSTDQLKSLWGDGYGNRMDRFLACVAYLDGVHPSLVMCRGYYT
;
A
#
# COMPACT_ATOMS: atom_id res chain seq x y z
N ASN A 1 22.23 -32.74 -4.17
CA ASN A 1 22.16 -31.88 -2.99
C ASN A 1 20.95 -30.95 -3.15
N PRO A 2 20.09 -30.81 -2.12
CA PRO A 2 19.02 -29.83 -2.15
C PRO A 2 19.64 -28.43 -2.33
N LYS A 3 19.00 -27.60 -3.16
CA LYS A 3 19.41 -26.21 -3.33
C LYS A 3 19.11 -25.46 -2.01
N PRO A 4 19.99 -24.56 -1.56
CA PRO A 4 19.80 -23.80 -0.32
C PRO A 4 18.82 -22.64 -0.48
N TYR A 5 17.97 -22.67 -1.51
CA TYR A 5 16.99 -21.63 -1.82
C TYR A 5 15.76 -22.23 -2.52
N LEU A 6 14.64 -21.53 -2.39
CA LEU A 6 13.43 -21.73 -3.17
C LEU A 6 13.43 -20.77 -4.37
N SER A 7 12.85 -21.20 -5.50
CA SER A 7 12.72 -20.36 -6.70
C SER A 7 11.45 -20.75 -7.45
N PHE A 8 10.59 -19.79 -7.67
CA PHE A 8 9.37 -19.95 -8.47
C PHE A 8 9.11 -18.67 -9.30
N PRO A 9 8.42 -18.81 -10.46
CA PRO A 9 8.07 -17.65 -11.28
C PRO A 9 6.93 -16.85 -10.67
N LEU A 10 6.99 -15.52 -10.79
CA LEU A 10 5.91 -14.61 -10.42
C LEU A 10 5.00 -14.33 -11.62
N ARG A 11 3.73 -14.02 -11.37
CA ARG A 11 2.78 -13.51 -12.38
C ARG A 11 3.00 -12.01 -12.59
N THR A 12 4.19 -11.63 -13.05
CA THR A 12 4.60 -10.24 -13.20
C THR A 12 3.94 -9.60 -14.41
N PRO A 13 3.17 -8.50 -14.27
CA PRO A 13 2.64 -7.76 -15.41
C PRO A 13 3.77 -7.23 -16.30
N THR A 14 3.51 -7.04 -17.59
CA THR A 14 4.50 -6.49 -18.54
C THR A 14 4.96 -5.11 -18.07
N GLY A 15 6.28 -4.92 -17.97
CA GLY A 15 6.89 -3.67 -17.51
C GLY A 15 7.02 -3.53 -16.00
N TYR A 16 6.64 -4.56 -15.23
CA TYR A 16 6.81 -4.60 -13.77
C TYR A 16 7.99 -5.49 -13.36
N SER A 17 8.47 -5.27 -12.17
CA SER A 17 9.48 -6.09 -11.48
C SER A 17 9.16 -6.24 -10.01
N ALA A 18 9.66 -7.31 -9.38
CA ALA A 18 9.55 -7.46 -7.94
C ALA A 18 10.35 -6.37 -7.22
N ASN A 19 9.78 -5.85 -6.15
CA ASN A 19 10.37 -4.88 -5.26
C ASN A 19 10.37 -5.45 -3.83
N ASP A 20 9.79 -4.73 -2.85
CA ASP A 20 9.76 -5.16 -1.46
C ASP A 20 8.87 -6.40 -1.26
N ALA A 21 9.22 -7.22 -0.27
CA ALA A 21 8.42 -8.35 0.14
C ALA A 21 8.29 -8.41 1.66
N SER A 22 7.19 -8.99 2.13
CA SER A 22 6.96 -9.33 3.53
C SER A 22 6.37 -10.72 3.62
N VAL A 23 6.41 -11.33 4.80
CA VAL A 23 5.91 -12.69 5.02
C VAL A 23 4.98 -12.74 6.22
N GLY A 24 4.03 -13.65 6.17
CA GLY A 24 3.11 -13.96 7.28
C GLY A 24 2.41 -15.27 7.01
N ASP A 25 1.87 -15.88 8.05
CA ASP A 25 1.01 -17.04 7.95
C ASP A 25 -0.41 -16.57 7.59
N MET A 26 -0.77 -16.65 6.31
CA MET A 26 -2.03 -16.09 5.80
C MET A 26 -3.23 -17.01 6.04
N ASP A 27 -3.03 -18.30 6.18
CA ASP A 27 -4.10 -19.27 6.34
C ASP A 27 -4.10 -20.01 7.68
N GLY A 28 -3.11 -19.75 8.54
CA GLY A 28 -3.00 -20.29 9.89
C GLY A 28 -2.47 -21.72 9.92
N ASP A 29 -1.76 -22.15 8.88
CA ASP A 29 -1.21 -23.52 8.79
C ASP A 29 0.19 -23.65 9.39
N GLY A 30 0.80 -22.55 9.86
CA GLY A 30 2.14 -22.47 10.44
C GLY A 30 3.24 -22.32 9.40
N ILE A 31 2.91 -22.21 8.11
CA ILE A 31 3.86 -21.98 7.01
C ILE A 31 3.60 -20.57 6.45
N TYR A 32 4.64 -19.75 6.36
CA TYR A 32 4.49 -18.39 5.89
C TYR A 32 4.32 -18.31 4.38
N GLU A 33 3.38 -17.49 3.94
CA GLU A 33 3.24 -16.99 2.59
C GLU A 33 4.09 -15.74 2.39
N ILE A 34 4.30 -15.40 1.12
CA ILE A 34 5.08 -14.23 0.70
C ILE A 34 4.15 -13.23 0.02
N VAL A 35 4.07 -12.02 0.55
CA VAL A 35 3.45 -10.86 -0.11
C VAL A 35 4.53 -10.07 -0.80
N ILE A 36 4.40 -9.86 -2.11
CA ILE A 36 5.39 -9.19 -2.95
C ILE A 36 4.77 -7.93 -3.55
N HIS A 37 5.43 -6.79 -3.36
CA HIS A 37 5.15 -5.55 -4.08
C HIS A 37 5.78 -5.63 -5.47
N LEU A 38 4.98 -5.47 -6.50
CA LEU A 38 5.41 -5.35 -7.89
C LEU A 38 5.33 -3.89 -8.32
N THR A 39 6.46 -3.36 -8.79
CA THR A 39 6.58 -1.98 -9.23
C THR A 39 6.74 -1.91 -10.73
N GLY A 40 5.95 -1.05 -11.37
CA GLY A 40 6.07 -0.66 -12.77
C GLY A 40 6.91 0.60 -12.91
N ARG A 41 6.45 1.53 -13.76
CA ARG A 41 7.08 2.85 -13.90
C ARG A 41 6.87 3.66 -12.61
N ALA A 42 7.95 3.87 -11.86
CA ALA A 42 7.98 4.58 -10.60
C ALA A 42 8.61 5.97 -10.75
N LYS A 43 8.34 6.86 -9.77
CA LYS A 43 8.94 8.20 -9.66
C LYS A 43 9.27 8.50 -8.20
N ASP A 44 10.39 9.16 -7.97
CA ASP A 44 10.64 9.79 -6.67
C ASP A 44 9.63 10.90 -6.39
N ASN A 45 9.42 11.21 -5.13
CA ASN A 45 8.48 12.24 -4.69
C ASN A 45 8.77 13.63 -5.29
N SER A 46 10.02 13.92 -5.58
CA SER A 46 10.47 15.18 -6.21
C SER A 46 10.31 15.21 -7.73
N GLN A 47 10.05 14.07 -8.37
CA GLN A 47 10.02 13.93 -9.82
C GLN A 47 8.60 14.04 -10.37
N LYS A 48 8.43 14.79 -11.46
CA LYS A 48 7.19 14.86 -12.23
C LYS A 48 6.99 13.61 -13.08
N GLY A 49 5.75 13.35 -13.45
CA GLY A 49 5.34 12.30 -14.36
C GLY A 49 4.40 11.30 -13.70
N GLU A 50 3.56 10.72 -14.52
CA GLU A 50 2.67 9.63 -14.11
C GLU A 50 3.46 8.37 -13.78
N THR A 51 2.93 7.58 -12.87
CA THR A 51 3.43 6.28 -12.49
C THR A 51 2.43 5.19 -12.86
N ASP A 52 2.89 3.96 -12.95
CA ASP A 52 2.01 2.82 -13.05
C ASP A 52 1.43 2.50 -11.65
N PRO A 53 0.26 1.85 -11.56
CA PRO A 53 -0.32 1.46 -10.28
C PRO A 53 0.57 0.48 -9.50
N PRO A 54 0.77 0.64 -8.18
CA PRO A 54 1.40 -0.41 -7.37
C PRO A 54 0.54 -1.68 -7.35
N VAL A 55 1.17 -2.84 -7.46
CA VAL A 55 0.51 -4.15 -7.43
C VAL A 55 1.12 -5.02 -6.34
N PHE A 56 0.28 -5.73 -5.61
CA PHE A 56 0.69 -6.68 -4.58
C PHE A 56 0.18 -8.07 -4.91
N GLN A 57 1.03 -9.06 -4.78
CA GLN A 57 0.68 -10.47 -5.01
C GLN A 57 1.10 -11.32 -3.82
N CYS A 58 0.29 -12.33 -3.50
CA CYS A 58 0.60 -13.30 -2.47
C CYS A 58 0.84 -14.69 -3.07
N TYR A 59 1.82 -15.38 -2.52
CA TYR A 59 2.25 -16.71 -2.96
C TYR A 59 2.57 -17.62 -1.78
N LYS A 60 2.25 -18.91 -1.93
CA LYS A 60 2.83 -19.96 -1.10
C LYS A 60 4.31 -20.21 -1.47
N LEU A 61 5.05 -20.86 -0.59
CA LEU A 61 6.48 -21.17 -0.82
C LEU A 61 6.71 -22.12 -2.01
N ASP A 62 5.71 -22.87 -2.42
CA ASP A 62 5.76 -23.72 -3.61
C ASP A 62 5.48 -22.97 -4.93
N GLY A 63 5.20 -21.66 -4.84
CA GLY A 63 4.85 -20.80 -5.97
C GLY A 63 3.36 -20.75 -6.31
N THR A 64 2.50 -21.38 -5.50
CA THR A 64 1.06 -21.26 -5.67
C THR A 64 0.63 -19.82 -5.46
N PHE A 65 0.05 -19.21 -6.49
CA PHE A 65 -0.52 -17.87 -6.44
C PHE A 65 -1.85 -17.87 -5.69
N LEU A 66 -2.01 -16.94 -4.76
CA LEU A 66 -3.22 -16.81 -3.96
C LEU A 66 -4.14 -15.68 -4.45
N TRP A 67 -3.61 -14.45 -4.50
CA TRP A 67 -4.38 -13.27 -4.88
C TRP A 67 -3.48 -12.13 -5.40
N GLU A 68 -4.13 -11.13 -5.99
CA GLU A 68 -3.53 -9.87 -6.41
C GLU A 68 -4.38 -8.69 -5.94
N ILE A 69 -3.75 -7.68 -5.36
CA ILE A 69 -4.33 -6.38 -5.03
C ILE A 69 -3.69 -5.34 -5.94
N ASN A 70 -4.52 -4.53 -6.62
CA ASN A 70 -4.06 -3.44 -7.48
C ASN A 70 -4.49 -2.10 -6.87
N LEU A 71 -3.54 -1.25 -6.51
CA LEU A 71 -3.86 0.01 -5.82
C LEU A 71 -4.42 1.10 -6.75
N GLY A 72 -4.45 0.86 -8.05
CA GLY A 72 -5.07 1.76 -9.01
C GLY A 72 -4.26 3.03 -9.28
N LYS A 73 -4.82 3.86 -10.16
CA LYS A 73 -4.17 5.08 -10.67
C LYS A 73 -4.07 6.22 -9.65
N ASN A 74 -4.83 6.16 -8.55
CA ASN A 74 -4.86 7.19 -7.52
C ASN A 74 -3.91 6.91 -6.35
N ILE A 75 -3.08 5.87 -6.45
CA ILE A 75 -1.89 5.67 -5.63
C ILE A 75 -0.67 5.85 -6.54
N ARG A 76 0.24 6.72 -6.15
CA ARG A 76 1.48 6.96 -6.89
C ARG A 76 2.51 5.90 -6.55
N GLU A 77 3.32 5.47 -7.53
CA GLU A 77 4.37 4.47 -7.34
C GLU A 77 5.73 5.14 -7.15
N GLY A 78 6.48 4.65 -6.15
CA GLY A 78 7.85 5.07 -5.84
C GLY A 78 8.25 4.67 -4.43
N ALA A 79 9.50 4.87 -4.09
CA ALA A 79 10.14 4.35 -2.87
C ALA A 79 9.47 4.74 -1.54
N HIS A 80 8.67 5.81 -1.52
CA HIS A 80 8.11 6.35 -0.28
C HIS A 80 6.58 6.36 -0.23
N TYR A 81 5.89 5.88 -1.28
CA TYR A 81 4.44 6.06 -1.40
C TYR A 81 3.62 4.92 -0.79
N THR A 82 4.14 3.69 -0.78
CA THR A 82 3.35 2.50 -0.46
C THR A 82 4.09 1.60 0.52
N GLN A 83 3.99 1.91 1.80
CA GLN A 83 4.36 1.00 2.88
C GLN A 83 3.20 0.04 3.13
N PHE A 84 3.51 -1.21 3.41
CA PHE A 84 2.54 -2.23 3.76
C PHE A 84 3.03 -3.07 4.93
N MET A 85 2.11 -3.48 5.78
CA MET A 85 2.38 -4.35 6.91
C MET A 85 1.66 -5.67 6.71
N VAL A 86 2.35 -6.74 7.05
CA VAL A 86 1.84 -8.11 7.10
C VAL A 86 2.00 -8.58 8.54
N TYR A 87 0.88 -8.78 9.22
CA TYR A 87 0.90 -9.17 10.64
C TYR A 87 -0.47 -9.71 11.05
N ASP A 88 -0.51 -10.63 12.01
CA ASP A 88 -1.73 -11.03 12.71
C ASP A 88 -2.19 -9.88 13.61
N LEU A 89 -3.09 -9.05 13.09
CA LEU A 89 -3.52 -7.80 13.74
C LEU A 89 -4.67 -8.00 14.73
N ASP A 90 -5.44 -9.05 14.60
CA ASP A 90 -6.58 -9.35 15.47
C ASP A 90 -6.35 -10.52 16.44
N GLY A 91 -5.23 -11.25 16.28
CA GLY A 91 -4.82 -12.32 17.17
C GLY A 91 -5.49 -13.66 16.88
N ASP A 92 -6.01 -13.86 15.67
CA ASP A 92 -6.69 -15.12 15.28
C ASP A 92 -5.71 -16.20 14.76
N GLY A 93 -4.42 -15.85 14.65
CA GLY A 93 -3.35 -16.73 14.15
C GLY A 93 -3.15 -16.67 12.66
N LYS A 94 -3.80 -15.75 11.94
CA LYS A 94 -3.60 -15.46 10.52
C LYS A 94 -3.17 -14.02 10.33
N ALA A 95 -2.32 -13.81 9.35
CA ALA A 95 -1.83 -12.45 9.09
C ALA A 95 -2.78 -11.69 8.14
N GLU A 96 -3.06 -10.43 8.47
CA GLU A 96 -3.66 -9.46 7.59
C GLU A 96 -2.60 -8.68 6.84
N ILE A 97 -3.05 -7.97 5.79
CA ILE A 97 -2.24 -6.99 5.08
C ILE A 97 -2.87 -5.60 5.27
N ALA A 98 -2.09 -4.64 5.72
CA ALA A 98 -2.55 -3.27 5.86
C ALA A 98 -1.72 -2.32 5.02
N MET A 99 -2.38 -1.46 4.25
CA MET A 99 -1.72 -0.45 3.41
C MET A 99 -2.65 0.71 3.05
N LYS A 100 -2.04 1.78 2.54
CA LYS A 100 -2.77 2.91 2.00
C LYS A 100 -3.44 2.53 0.68
N THR A 101 -4.72 2.88 0.54
CA THR A 101 -5.50 2.75 -0.69
C THR A 101 -6.16 4.08 -1.08
N ALA A 102 -6.80 4.13 -2.22
CA ALA A 102 -7.56 5.28 -2.71
C ALA A 102 -8.71 4.81 -3.60
N ASP A 103 -9.50 5.76 -4.08
CA ASP A 103 -10.53 5.51 -5.09
C ASP A 103 -9.97 4.76 -6.30
N GLY A 104 -10.62 3.64 -6.65
CA GLY A 104 -10.22 2.78 -7.75
C GLY A 104 -9.16 1.73 -7.41
N SER A 105 -8.77 1.57 -6.15
CA SER A 105 -8.03 0.38 -5.71
C SER A 105 -8.92 -0.85 -5.80
N ILE A 106 -8.35 -2.01 -6.15
CA ILE A 106 -9.06 -3.27 -6.37
C ILE A 106 -8.47 -4.31 -5.44
N ASP A 107 -9.31 -4.94 -4.65
CA ASP A 107 -8.92 -5.98 -3.69
C ASP A 107 -8.68 -7.35 -4.35
N GLY A 108 -8.25 -8.34 -3.57
CA GLY A 108 -7.96 -9.69 -4.05
C GLY A 108 -9.15 -10.49 -4.57
N LYS A 109 -10.39 -9.99 -4.39
CA LYS A 109 -11.63 -10.53 -4.93
C LYS A 109 -12.13 -9.77 -6.16
N GLY A 110 -11.40 -8.74 -6.60
CA GLY A 110 -11.80 -7.88 -7.71
C GLY A 110 -12.83 -6.80 -7.32
N ILE A 111 -13.02 -6.56 -6.01
CA ILE A 111 -13.93 -5.53 -5.52
C ILE A 111 -13.21 -4.17 -5.51
N VAL A 112 -13.88 -3.16 -6.05
CA VAL A 112 -13.34 -1.81 -6.10
C VAL A 112 -13.56 -1.08 -4.77
N ILE A 113 -12.51 -0.47 -4.25
CA ILE A 113 -12.55 0.44 -3.11
C ILE A 113 -12.83 1.86 -3.63
N GLY A 114 -13.85 2.52 -3.09
CA GLY A 114 -14.24 3.87 -3.49
C GLY A 114 -14.78 3.96 -4.92
N ASP A 115 -14.47 5.03 -5.62
CA ASP A 115 -14.98 5.35 -6.98
C ASP A 115 -13.91 5.13 -8.06
N SER A 116 -14.05 4.04 -8.86
CA SER A 116 -13.11 3.70 -9.95
C SER A 116 -13.08 4.72 -11.09
N THR A 117 -14.10 5.58 -11.20
CA THR A 117 -14.20 6.60 -12.27
C THR A 117 -13.28 7.80 -12.02
N LYS A 118 -12.88 8.02 -10.77
CA LYS A 118 -12.07 9.18 -10.36
C LYS A 118 -10.62 9.05 -10.81
N ASN A 119 -10.04 10.22 -11.13
CA ASN A 119 -8.62 10.38 -11.39
C ASN A 119 -8.16 11.69 -10.75
N PHE A 120 -7.36 11.59 -9.72
CA PHE A 120 -6.85 12.74 -8.96
C PHE A 120 -5.43 13.14 -9.36
N ARG A 121 -4.87 12.53 -10.39
CA ARG A 121 -3.56 12.93 -10.94
C ARG A 121 -3.68 14.30 -11.59
N ASN A 122 -2.81 15.21 -11.21
CA ASN A 122 -2.70 16.51 -11.88
C ASN A 122 -1.87 16.39 -13.18
N GLU A 123 -1.74 17.48 -13.93
CA GLU A 123 -0.97 17.56 -15.19
C GLU A 123 0.52 17.17 -15.02
N GLN A 124 1.03 17.24 -13.82
CA GLN A 124 2.41 16.88 -13.50
C GLN A 124 2.55 15.44 -12.98
N GLY A 125 1.45 14.68 -12.90
CA GLY A 125 1.41 13.30 -12.43
C GLY A 125 1.45 13.15 -10.90
N TYR A 126 1.33 14.23 -10.13
CA TYR A 126 1.17 14.16 -8.67
C TYR A 126 -0.29 13.93 -8.29
N ILE A 127 -0.50 13.33 -7.12
CA ILE A 127 -1.82 13.09 -6.53
C ILE A 127 -1.88 13.89 -5.22
N LEU A 128 -2.40 15.12 -5.31
CA LEU A 128 -2.39 16.10 -4.22
C LEU A 128 -3.77 16.31 -3.60
N SER A 129 -4.78 15.61 -4.09
CA SER A 129 -6.18 15.73 -3.66
C SER A 129 -6.90 14.40 -3.80
N GLY A 130 -8.14 14.35 -3.31
CA GLY A 130 -8.97 13.17 -3.29
C GLY A 130 -8.84 12.37 -2.00
N PRO A 131 -9.75 11.42 -1.73
CA PRO A 131 -9.71 10.60 -0.54
C PRO A 131 -8.52 9.64 -0.58
N GLU A 132 -7.95 9.42 0.58
CA GLU A 132 -6.99 8.35 0.86
C GLU A 132 -7.54 7.52 1.99
N TYR A 133 -7.33 6.24 1.89
CA TYR A 133 -7.80 5.29 2.89
C TYR A 133 -6.64 4.48 3.47
N LEU A 134 -6.82 4.00 4.68
CA LEU A 134 -6.12 2.86 5.24
C LEU A 134 -7.05 1.66 5.09
N THR A 135 -6.61 0.63 4.40
CA THR A 135 -7.37 -0.61 4.23
C THR A 135 -6.60 -1.77 4.84
N VAL A 136 -7.31 -2.58 5.62
CA VAL A 136 -6.86 -3.88 6.11
C VAL A 136 -7.52 -4.95 5.24
N PHE A 137 -6.72 -5.89 4.76
CA PHE A 137 -7.15 -6.97 3.87
C PHE A 137 -6.95 -8.32 4.56
N ASP A 138 -7.86 -9.22 4.33
CA ASP A 138 -7.76 -10.63 4.69
C ASP A 138 -6.54 -11.29 4.01
N GLY A 139 -5.68 -11.90 4.78
CA GLY A 139 -4.42 -12.47 4.27
C GLY A 139 -4.63 -13.64 3.32
N GLN A 140 -5.63 -14.46 3.57
CA GLN A 140 -5.90 -15.66 2.79
C GLN A 140 -6.46 -15.35 1.39
N THR A 141 -7.24 -14.28 1.27
CA THR A 141 -8.01 -13.99 0.04
C THR A 141 -7.69 -12.64 -0.59
N GLY A 142 -7.02 -11.74 0.12
CA GLY A 142 -6.80 -10.36 -0.29
C GLY A 142 -8.07 -9.49 -0.29
N ALA A 143 -9.20 -9.97 0.27
CA ALA A 143 -10.44 -9.21 0.37
C ALA A 143 -10.31 -8.05 1.36
N ALA A 144 -10.85 -6.88 1.03
CA ALA A 144 -10.87 -5.75 1.96
C ALA A 144 -11.80 -6.06 3.16
N LEU A 145 -11.25 -6.08 4.38
CA LEU A 145 -11.98 -6.28 5.63
C LEU A 145 -12.49 -4.96 6.21
N SER A 146 -11.62 -3.95 6.20
CA SER A 146 -11.92 -2.63 6.76
C SER A 146 -11.24 -1.55 5.94
N THR A 147 -11.96 -0.47 5.67
CA THR A 147 -11.44 0.71 4.97
C THR A 147 -11.91 1.96 5.70
N VAL A 148 -10.95 2.76 6.16
CA VAL A 148 -11.19 4.03 6.86
C VAL A 148 -10.39 5.14 6.20
N LEU A 149 -10.74 6.40 6.43
CA LEU A 149 -9.91 7.52 5.97
C LEU A 149 -8.51 7.45 6.58
N TYR A 150 -7.50 7.72 5.76
CA TYR A 150 -6.11 7.71 6.22
C TYR A 150 -5.85 8.88 7.16
N ASP A 151 -5.29 8.57 8.32
CA ASP A 151 -4.88 9.55 9.32
C ASP A 151 -3.36 9.38 9.61
N PRO A 152 -2.56 10.47 9.57
CA PRO A 152 -2.94 11.87 9.35
C PRO A 152 -3.29 12.18 7.89
N PRO A 153 -4.29 13.06 7.64
CA PRO A 153 -4.73 13.43 6.29
C PRO A 153 -3.73 14.34 5.59
N ARG A 154 -3.87 14.53 4.28
CA ARG A 154 -3.08 15.51 3.50
C ARG A 154 -3.24 16.93 4.05
N TYR A 155 -4.46 17.27 4.41
CA TYR A 155 -4.81 18.55 5.02
C TYR A 155 -6.02 18.35 5.94
N PRO A 156 -6.04 18.93 7.15
CA PRO A 156 -7.15 18.77 8.08
C PRO A 156 -8.48 19.20 7.45
N ASP A 157 -9.49 18.35 7.55
CA ASP A 157 -10.88 18.60 7.13
C ASP A 157 -11.08 19.03 5.66
N ASN A 158 -10.06 18.79 4.79
CA ASN A 158 -10.14 19.13 3.38
C ASN A 158 -9.47 18.09 2.48
N LEU A 159 -10.25 17.35 1.72
CA LEU A 159 -9.78 16.36 0.75
C LEU A 159 -9.23 16.98 -0.55
N PHE A 160 -9.46 18.27 -0.77
CA PHE A 160 -9.07 19.00 -1.98
C PHE A 160 -8.28 20.27 -1.64
N PRO A 161 -7.16 20.16 -0.92
CA PRO A 161 -6.37 21.32 -0.52
C PRO A 161 -5.74 22.00 -1.74
N SER A 162 -5.60 23.33 -1.66
CA SER A 162 -4.83 24.08 -2.63
C SER A 162 -3.32 23.85 -2.43
N THR A 163 -2.54 24.15 -3.46
CA THR A 163 -1.07 24.11 -3.39
C THR A 163 -0.52 25.00 -2.26
N ASP A 164 -1.12 26.18 -2.03
CA ASP A 164 -0.70 27.08 -0.95
C ASP A 164 -1.01 26.51 0.44
N GLN A 165 -2.14 25.84 0.60
CA GLN A 165 -2.49 25.12 1.83
C GLN A 165 -1.50 24.00 2.10
N LEU A 166 -1.18 23.17 1.10
CA LEU A 166 -0.17 22.11 1.23
C LEU A 166 1.21 22.69 1.57
N LYS A 167 1.61 23.77 0.89
CA LYS A 167 2.89 24.43 1.15
C LYS A 167 2.97 25.02 2.56
N SER A 168 1.88 25.57 3.06
CA SER A 168 1.81 26.13 4.43
C SER A 168 1.96 25.04 5.49
N LEU A 169 1.35 23.87 5.26
CA LEU A 169 1.35 22.77 6.23
C LEU A 169 2.63 21.93 6.14
N TRP A 170 3.07 21.57 4.91
CA TRP A 170 4.15 20.61 4.67
C TRP A 170 5.48 21.26 4.23
N GLY A 171 5.48 22.57 3.92
CA GLY A 171 6.68 23.28 3.44
C GLY A 171 6.90 23.18 1.94
N ASP A 172 6.18 22.32 1.22
CA ASP A 172 6.10 22.29 -0.23
C ASP A 172 4.67 22.03 -0.70
N GLY A 173 4.35 22.44 -1.94
CA GLY A 173 3.00 22.32 -2.49
C GLY A 173 2.85 21.20 -3.52
N TYR A 174 3.85 20.33 -3.69
CA TYR A 174 3.85 19.26 -4.70
C TYR A 174 4.02 17.85 -4.11
N GLY A 175 3.95 17.72 -2.78
CA GLY A 175 3.85 16.44 -2.09
C GLY A 175 5.19 15.77 -1.78
N ASN A 176 6.34 16.40 -2.02
CA ASN A 176 7.63 15.77 -1.74
C ASN A 176 7.83 15.45 -0.25
N ARG A 177 7.41 16.35 0.64
CA ARG A 177 7.47 16.11 2.09
C ARG A 177 6.29 15.33 2.62
N MET A 178 5.09 15.67 2.14
CA MET A 178 3.82 15.09 2.58
C MET A 178 3.71 13.59 2.25
N ASP A 179 4.08 13.19 1.05
CA ASP A 179 3.88 11.83 0.56
C ASP A 179 5.06 10.90 0.85
N ARG A 180 5.59 10.98 2.07
CA ARG A 180 6.57 10.05 2.59
C ARG A 180 5.95 9.29 3.75
N PHE A 181 5.80 8.00 3.55
CA PHE A 181 5.11 7.11 4.47
C PHE A 181 6.09 6.16 5.13
N LEU A 182 5.86 5.89 6.40
CA LEU A 182 6.49 4.83 7.17
C LEU A 182 5.40 4.07 7.89
N ALA A 183 5.64 2.80 8.15
CA ALA A 183 4.71 1.96 8.89
C ALA A 183 5.47 0.98 9.80
N CYS A 184 4.84 0.60 10.89
CA CYS A 184 5.29 -0.49 11.74
C CYS A 184 4.11 -1.10 12.49
N VAL A 185 4.34 -2.26 13.10
CA VAL A 185 3.47 -2.84 14.11
C VAL A 185 4.13 -2.67 15.47
N ALA A 186 3.37 -2.21 16.47
CA ALA A 186 3.85 -2.02 17.84
C ALA A 186 2.79 -2.44 18.85
N TYR A 187 3.20 -2.91 20.00
CA TYR A 187 2.33 -3.26 21.12
C TYR A 187 2.23 -2.06 22.08
N LEU A 188 1.41 -1.06 21.69
CA LEU A 188 1.33 0.22 22.42
C LEU A 188 0.68 0.09 23.79
N ASP A 189 -0.21 -0.86 23.98
CA ASP A 189 -0.83 -1.20 25.27
C ASP A 189 -0.13 -2.38 25.98
N GLY A 190 0.92 -2.95 25.36
CA GLY A 190 1.68 -4.10 25.86
C GLY A 190 1.03 -5.48 25.61
N VAL A 191 -0.15 -5.52 24.99
CA VAL A 191 -0.95 -6.75 24.81
C VAL A 191 -1.36 -6.97 23.37
N HIS A 192 -1.90 -5.93 22.70
CA HIS A 192 -2.46 -6.04 21.36
C HIS A 192 -1.56 -5.38 20.32
N PRO A 193 -1.41 -5.98 19.11
CA PRO A 193 -0.71 -5.34 18.03
C PRO A 193 -1.46 -4.09 17.57
N SER A 194 -0.73 -3.00 17.38
CA SER A 194 -1.24 -1.74 16.87
C SER A 194 -0.55 -1.43 15.55
N LEU A 195 -1.35 -1.14 14.52
CA LEU A 195 -0.85 -0.67 13.25
C LEU A 195 -0.50 0.80 13.35
N VAL A 196 0.77 1.16 13.19
CA VAL A 196 1.27 2.54 13.22
C VAL A 196 1.57 2.97 11.80
N MET A 197 0.83 3.96 11.30
CA MET A 197 0.98 4.52 9.96
C MET A 197 1.36 5.98 10.07
N CYS A 198 2.46 6.37 9.42
CA CYS A 198 3.00 7.73 9.50
C CYS A 198 2.92 8.42 8.13
N ARG A 199 2.93 9.75 8.14
CA ARG A 199 2.99 10.59 6.94
C ARG A 199 3.94 11.75 7.16
N GLY A 200 4.72 12.08 6.13
CA GLY A 200 5.52 13.28 6.05
C GLY A 200 6.88 13.20 6.74
N TYR A 201 7.69 14.21 6.49
CA TYR A 201 8.96 14.41 7.19
C TYR A 201 9.31 15.90 7.24
N TYR A 202 10.09 16.30 8.26
CA TYR A 202 10.47 17.70 8.52
C TYR A 202 9.29 18.68 8.71
N THR A 203 8.24 18.23 9.38
CA THR A 203 7.07 19.07 9.71
C THR A 203 6.71 18.94 11.19
#